data_6d917e828e08d105c36a1c38a957026c
#
_entry.id   6d917e828e08d105c36a1c38a957026c
#
_cell.length_a   1.000
_cell.length_b   1.000
_cell.length_c   1.000
_cell.angle_alpha   90.00
_cell.angle_beta   90.00
_cell.angle_gamma   90.00
#
_symmetry.space_group_name_H-M   'P 1'
#
loop_
_entity.id
_entity.type
_entity.pdbx_description
1 polymer ?
#
loop_
_entity_poly.entity_id
_entity_poly.type
_entity_poly.pdbx_seq_one_letter_code
_entity_poly.pdbx_strand_id
1 'polypeptide(L)'
;AVGAGAVLSAPLISNAARLIAPAEKYTVKQVMDLFIKEVPGGALSDTVDTLKSGSPDMEVTGIVTTMFATIPVIRKAIDLGANFIIAHEPTFYNHADDTAWLKDDDVYQYKANLLKQHNIAVWRNHDYIHRHIPDGVTKGVLVQLEWQQYADHAIPNILTLPSAALKDVVSHAKAKLHIEKVRYIGEPEQRCSHVLFMPGAAGGLRQIQAIAKVKPDVMICGEIQEWETAEYVRDARAKGDKIALVVLGHIASEEPGSEYMLNWLKEKIPGVKATRVYCGNSLSFM
;
A
#
# COMPACT_ATOMS: atom_id res chain seq x y z
N ALA A 1 -14.80 -84.02 1.46
CA ALA A 1 -15.10 -82.58 1.55
C ALA A 1 -13.87 -81.82 2.09
N VAL A 2 -13.19 -81.06 1.25
CA VAL A 2 -12.01 -80.32 1.60
C VAL A 2 -12.46 -78.83 1.67
N GLY A 3 -12.37 -78.27 2.88
CA GLY A 3 -12.66 -76.87 3.10
C GLY A 3 -11.45 -75.97 2.81
N ALA A 4 -11.56 -75.11 1.85
CA ALA A 4 -10.54 -74.10 1.56
C ALA A 4 -10.77 -72.86 2.45
N GLY A 5 -9.83 -72.58 3.35
CA GLY A 5 -9.79 -71.38 4.16
C GLY A 5 -9.19 -70.17 3.35
N ALA A 6 -9.98 -69.20 3.13
CA ALA A 6 -9.50 -67.91 2.52
C ALA A 6 -8.84 -67.05 3.61
N VAL A 7 -7.54 -66.77 3.45
CA VAL A 7 -6.81 -65.83 4.27
C VAL A 7 -7.03 -64.41 3.67
N LEU A 8 -7.77 -63.56 4.36
CA LEU A 8 -7.93 -62.16 4.04
C LEU A 8 -6.70 -61.40 4.57
N SER A 9 -5.83 -60.98 3.66
CA SER A 9 -4.74 -60.03 3.96
C SER A 9 -5.28 -58.63 3.96
N ALA A 10 -5.32 -57.99 5.14
CA ALA A 10 -5.62 -56.53 5.26
C ALA A 10 -4.42 -55.71 4.75
N PRO A 11 -4.66 -54.63 3.99
CA PRO A 11 -3.57 -53.77 3.58
C PRO A 11 -3.04 -52.95 4.77
N LEU A 12 -1.75 -53.05 5.01
CA LEU A 12 -1.02 -52.15 5.91
C LEU A 12 -1.06 -50.75 5.35
N ILE A 13 -1.88 -49.88 5.94
CA ILE A 13 -1.85 -48.43 5.67
C ILE A 13 -0.57 -47.90 6.32
N SER A 14 0.47 -47.73 5.53
CA SER A 14 1.67 -47.02 5.98
C SER A 14 1.31 -45.53 6.19
N ASN A 15 1.21 -45.10 7.43
CA ASN A 15 1.22 -43.71 7.82
C ASN A 15 2.64 -43.18 7.56
N ALA A 16 2.92 -42.79 6.32
CA ALA A 16 4.08 -41.97 6.02
C ALA A 16 3.82 -40.59 6.65
N ALA A 17 4.37 -40.37 7.84
CA ALA A 17 4.46 -39.05 8.42
C ALA A 17 5.17 -38.15 7.37
N ARG A 18 4.43 -37.23 6.76
CA ARG A 18 5.01 -36.18 5.94
C ARG A 18 5.99 -35.43 6.83
N LEU A 19 7.28 -35.68 6.65
CA LEU A 19 8.32 -34.84 7.20
C LEU A 19 8.06 -33.42 6.67
N ILE A 20 7.48 -32.56 7.52
CA ILE A 20 7.34 -31.13 7.22
C ILE A 20 8.78 -30.64 7.17
N ALA A 21 9.26 -30.29 5.97
CA ALA A 21 10.55 -29.62 5.83
C ALA A 21 10.56 -28.39 6.75
N PRO A 22 11.65 -28.13 7.46
CA PRO A 22 11.75 -26.92 8.28
C PRO A 22 11.44 -25.69 7.40
N ALA A 23 10.59 -24.78 7.91
CA ALA A 23 10.25 -23.57 7.21
C ALA A 23 11.55 -22.82 6.87
N GLU A 24 11.66 -22.38 5.61
CA GLU A 24 12.82 -21.63 5.15
C GLU A 24 12.93 -20.34 5.98
N LYS A 25 14.12 -20.07 6.50
CA LYS A 25 14.38 -18.89 7.31
C LYS A 25 14.95 -17.79 6.43
N TYR A 26 14.44 -16.59 6.59
CA TYR A 26 14.87 -15.42 5.83
C TYR A 26 15.44 -14.36 6.76
N THR A 27 16.48 -13.66 6.32
CA THR A 27 16.89 -12.39 6.94
C THR A 27 16.09 -11.23 6.35
N VAL A 28 16.07 -10.11 7.06
CA VAL A 28 15.46 -8.86 6.58
C VAL A 28 15.99 -8.52 5.20
N LYS A 29 17.32 -8.58 5.00
CA LYS A 29 17.96 -8.31 3.70
C LYS A 29 17.48 -9.24 2.61
N GLN A 30 17.35 -10.53 2.88
CA GLN A 30 16.90 -11.50 1.89
C GLN A 30 15.48 -11.20 1.40
N VAL A 31 14.57 -10.80 2.32
CA VAL A 31 13.20 -10.39 1.93
C VAL A 31 13.22 -9.13 1.07
N MET A 32 14.01 -8.11 1.47
CA MET A 32 14.19 -6.88 0.67
C MET A 32 14.73 -7.20 -0.72
N ASP A 33 15.80 -7.99 -0.81
CA ASP A 33 16.46 -8.34 -2.08
C ASP A 33 15.52 -9.11 -3.02
N LEU A 34 14.63 -9.97 -2.49
CA LEU A 34 13.64 -10.68 -3.30
C LEU A 34 12.69 -9.70 -4.01
N PHE A 35 12.21 -8.68 -3.29
CA PHE A 35 11.32 -7.67 -3.88
C PHE A 35 12.07 -6.78 -4.89
N ILE A 36 13.25 -6.29 -4.50
CA ILE A 36 14.07 -5.39 -5.33
C ILE A 36 14.45 -6.03 -6.67
N LYS A 37 14.71 -7.35 -6.70
CA LYS A 37 15.01 -8.07 -7.94
C LYS A 37 13.90 -8.06 -8.97
N GLU A 38 12.64 -7.92 -8.55
CA GLU A 38 11.49 -7.86 -9.46
C GLU A 38 11.22 -6.45 -10.00
N VAL A 39 11.89 -5.44 -9.43
CA VAL A 39 11.78 -4.05 -9.91
C VAL A 39 12.66 -3.86 -11.14
N PRO A 40 12.12 -3.29 -12.24
CA PRO A 40 12.94 -2.96 -13.41
C PRO A 40 14.12 -2.07 -13.07
N GLY A 41 15.32 -2.50 -13.47
CA GLY A 41 16.57 -1.82 -13.13
C GLY A 41 17.18 -2.24 -11.77
N GLY A 42 16.48 -3.03 -10.96
CA GLY A 42 16.98 -3.54 -9.69
C GLY A 42 17.20 -2.45 -8.63
N ALA A 43 18.29 -2.57 -7.87
CA ALA A 43 18.61 -1.65 -6.80
C ALA A 43 18.87 -0.21 -7.29
N LEU A 44 18.22 0.75 -6.65
CA LEU A 44 18.36 2.18 -6.93
C LEU A 44 19.58 2.75 -6.20
N SER A 45 20.34 3.61 -6.87
CA SER A 45 21.48 4.32 -6.27
C SER A 45 21.05 5.47 -5.33
N ASP A 46 19.89 6.03 -5.58
CA ASP A 46 19.28 7.10 -4.77
C ASP A 46 17.83 6.73 -4.49
N THR A 47 17.53 6.45 -3.21
CA THR A 47 16.20 6.04 -2.76
C THR A 47 16.00 6.30 -1.28
N VAL A 48 14.77 6.60 -0.91
CA VAL A 48 14.33 6.66 0.48
C VAL A 48 14.06 5.27 1.09
N ASP A 49 14.09 4.20 0.28
CA ASP A 49 13.73 2.83 0.66
C ASP A 49 14.88 2.11 1.37
N THR A 50 15.25 2.63 2.53
CA THR A 50 16.28 2.07 3.39
C THR A 50 15.68 1.50 4.67
N LEU A 51 16.46 0.73 5.43
CA LEU A 51 16.10 0.36 6.78
C LEU A 51 16.09 1.59 7.68
N LYS A 52 14.97 1.82 8.36
CA LYS A 52 14.76 2.91 9.31
C LYS A 52 15.00 2.47 10.76
N SER A 53 14.98 1.16 11.00
CA SER A 53 15.26 0.51 12.27
C SER A 53 15.72 -0.93 12.03
N GLY A 54 16.41 -1.52 12.99
CA GLY A 54 16.89 -2.90 12.94
C GLY A 54 18.16 -3.08 12.12
N SER A 55 18.45 -4.33 11.75
CA SER A 55 19.62 -4.74 10.99
C SER A 55 19.23 -5.64 9.81
N PRO A 56 19.94 -5.55 8.66
CA PRO A 56 19.70 -6.40 7.50
C PRO A 56 19.88 -7.91 7.79
N ASP A 57 20.70 -8.26 8.78
CA ASP A 57 21.02 -9.65 9.09
C ASP A 57 20.05 -10.28 10.11
N MET A 58 19.06 -9.53 10.61
CA MET A 58 18.06 -10.08 11.54
C MET A 58 17.26 -11.18 10.87
N GLU A 59 17.12 -12.33 11.55
CA GLU A 59 16.21 -13.40 11.16
C GLU A 59 14.77 -12.93 11.33
N VAL A 60 13.94 -13.09 10.29
CA VAL A 60 12.53 -12.68 10.28
C VAL A 60 11.68 -13.71 11.00
N THR A 61 10.95 -13.29 12.05
CA THR A 61 9.99 -14.13 12.79
C THR A 61 8.55 -13.94 12.31
N GLY A 62 8.27 -12.82 11.68
CA GLY A 62 6.99 -12.46 11.08
C GLY A 62 7.08 -11.07 10.47
N ILE A 63 6.19 -10.80 9.52
CA ILE A 63 6.18 -9.54 8.75
C ILE A 63 4.83 -8.83 8.93
N VAL A 64 4.89 -7.52 9.15
CA VAL A 64 3.73 -6.63 9.07
C VAL A 64 3.87 -5.76 7.83
N THR A 65 2.84 -5.69 6.98
CA THR A 65 2.72 -4.70 5.91
C THR A 65 1.76 -3.60 6.32
N THR A 66 2.09 -2.35 6.03
CA THR A 66 1.31 -1.18 6.46
C THR A 66 1.67 0.04 5.61
N MET A 67 0.83 1.06 5.65
CA MET A 67 1.19 2.34 5.03
C MET A 67 2.18 3.12 5.90
N PHE A 68 1.88 3.33 7.18
CA PHE A 68 2.78 4.00 8.13
C PHE A 68 3.13 3.08 9.31
N ALA A 69 4.41 3.02 9.69
CA ALA A 69 4.86 2.36 10.91
C ALA A 69 4.55 3.24 12.14
N THR A 70 3.25 3.44 12.43
CA THR A 70 2.80 4.21 13.62
C THR A 70 3.08 3.46 14.91
N ILE A 71 3.06 4.16 16.06
CA ILE A 71 3.20 3.50 17.39
C ILE A 71 2.15 2.39 17.58
N PRO A 72 0.85 2.58 17.25
CA PRO A 72 -0.13 1.49 17.28
C PRO A 72 0.23 0.29 16.39
N VAL A 73 0.74 0.53 15.17
CA VAL A 73 1.20 -0.54 14.27
C VAL A 73 2.38 -1.29 14.86
N ILE A 74 3.36 -0.58 15.43
CA ILE A 74 4.53 -1.20 16.08
C ILE A 74 4.08 -2.09 17.25
N ARG A 75 3.18 -1.60 18.11
CA ARG A 75 2.60 -2.41 19.20
C ARG A 75 1.88 -3.64 18.67
N LYS A 76 1.12 -3.49 17.59
CA LYS A 76 0.45 -4.63 16.95
C LYS A 76 1.43 -5.65 16.37
N ALA A 77 2.55 -5.20 15.80
CA ALA A 77 3.62 -6.10 15.36
C ALA A 77 4.20 -6.90 16.54
N ILE A 78 4.43 -6.25 17.69
CA ILE A 78 4.86 -6.91 18.93
C ILE A 78 3.86 -7.98 19.35
N ASP A 79 2.57 -7.66 19.41
CA ASP A 79 1.50 -8.59 19.79
C ASP A 79 1.42 -9.81 18.83
N LEU A 80 1.76 -9.60 17.56
CA LEU A 80 1.79 -10.65 16.54
C LEU A 80 3.07 -11.51 16.56
N GLY A 81 4.07 -11.13 17.35
CA GLY A 81 5.40 -11.73 17.34
C GLY A 81 6.19 -11.46 16.05
N ALA A 82 5.82 -10.39 15.32
CA ALA A 82 6.48 -9.98 14.10
C ALA A 82 7.59 -8.98 14.41
N ASN A 83 8.78 -9.22 13.86
CA ASN A 83 9.95 -8.37 14.06
C ASN A 83 10.37 -7.60 12.81
N PHE A 84 9.58 -7.65 11.73
CA PHE A 84 9.85 -6.91 10.52
C PHE A 84 8.59 -6.18 10.03
N ILE A 85 8.68 -4.86 9.88
CA ILE A 85 7.61 -4.02 9.33
C ILE A 85 8.06 -3.51 7.97
N ILE A 86 7.23 -3.72 6.95
CA ILE A 86 7.36 -3.12 5.63
C ILE A 86 6.34 -2.00 5.55
N ALA A 87 6.83 -0.75 5.64
CA ALA A 87 6.01 0.44 5.59
C ALA A 87 6.19 1.17 4.25
N HIS A 88 5.10 1.71 3.71
CA HIS A 88 5.17 2.47 2.47
C HIS A 88 5.72 3.89 2.71
N GLU A 89 5.21 4.57 3.70
CA GLU A 89 5.50 5.97 3.99
C GLU A 89 6.54 6.18 5.11
N PRO A 90 7.03 7.42 5.29
CA PRO A 90 8.08 7.72 6.26
C PRO A 90 7.79 7.21 7.67
N THR A 91 8.82 6.70 8.30
CA THR A 91 8.77 6.30 9.71
C THR A 91 8.89 7.52 10.63
N PHE A 92 9.67 8.54 10.22
CA PHE A 92 10.06 9.68 11.07
C PHE A 92 9.76 11.06 10.44
N TYR A 93 8.51 11.30 10.04
CA TYR A 93 7.86 12.62 9.84
C TYR A 93 8.41 13.53 8.73
N ASN A 94 9.28 13.06 7.85
CA ASN A 94 9.68 13.76 6.64
C ASN A 94 10.05 12.78 5.52
N HIS A 95 10.04 13.23 4.27
CA HIS A 95 10.23 12.35 3.12
C HIS A 95 11.55 11.56 3.14
N ALA A 96 12.63 12.17 3.59
CA ALA A 96 13.93 11.50 3.66
C ALA A 96 14.11 10.60 4.88
N ASP A 97 13.19 10.65 5.85
CA ASP A 97 13.37 10.07 7.19
C ASP A 97 14.62 10.62 7.93
N ASP A 98 15.00 11.88 7.63
CA ASP A 98 16.06 12.55 8.36
C ASP A 98 15.61 12.83 9.80
N THR A 99 16.39 12.35 10.74
CA THR A 99 16.10 12.43 12.19
C THR A 99 17.00 13.42 12.96
N ALA A 100 17.92 14.10 12.26
CA ALA A 100 18.87 15.01 12.93
C ALA A 100 18.16 16.14 13.69
N TRP A 101 17.08 16.68 13.14
CA TRP A 101 16.28 17.74 13.75
C TRP A 101 15.33 17.25 14.87
N LEU A 102 15.15 15.92 15.00
CA LEU A 102 14.27 15.27 16.00
C LEU A 102 15.04 14.73 17.20
N LYS A 103 16.35 14.88 17.26
CA LYS A 103 17.19 14.19 18.20
C LYS A 103 16.79 14.40 19.68
N ASP A 104 16.23 15.57 20.00
CA ASP A 104 15.78 15.93 21.35
C ASP A 104 14.23 15.89 21.47
N ASP A 105 13.52 15.39 20.45
CA ASP A 105 12.07 15.27 20.44
C ASP A 105 11.61 13.98 21.13
N ASP A 106 10.68 14.10 22.07
CA ASP A 106 10.23 12.98 22.92
C ASP A 106 9.37 11.97 22.18
N VAL A 107 8.60 12.40 21.18
CA VAL A 107 7.76 11.50 20.34
C VAL A 107 8.66 10.62 19.47
N TYR A 108 9.67 11.24 18.85
CA TYR A 108 10.67 10.50 18.08
C TYR A 108 11.41 9.49 18.95
N GLN A 109 11.95 9.96 20.09
CA GLN A 109 12.71 9.11 21.00
C GLN A 109 11.87 7.94 21.51
N TYR A 110 10.61 8.18 21.87
CA TYR A 110 9.71 7.12 22.30
C TYR A 110 9.53 6.06 21.21
N LYS A 111 9.24 6.48 19.98
CA LYS A 111 9.02 5.58 18.83
C LYS A 111 10.30 4.80 18.49
N ALA A 112 11.44 5.47 18.42
CA ALA A 112 12.74 4.85 18.13
C ALA A 112 13.14 3.84 19.21
N ASN A 113 12.94 4.18 20.48
CA ASN A 113 13.22 3.29 21.62
C ASN A 113 12.30 2.07 21.62
N LEU A 114 11.01 2.23 21.28
CA LEU A 114 10.06 1.12 21.19
C LEU A 114 10.52 0.10 20.13
N LEU A 115 10.91 0.57 18.93
CA LEU A 115 11.46 -0.28 17.88
C LEU A 115 12.73 -1.02 18.32
N LYS A 116 13.65 -0.31 18.95
CA LYS A 116 14.93 -0.85 19.45
C LYS A 116 14.72 -1.88 20.55
N GLN A 117 13.89 -1.59 21.56
CA GLN A 117 13.63 -2.47 22.71
C GLN A 117 13.02 -3.82 22.28
N HIS A 118 12.20 -3.80 21.25
CA HIS A 118 11.53 -5.01 20.72
C HIS A 118 12.26 -5.61 19.52
N ASN A 119 13.44 -5.11 19.17
CA ASN A 119 14.26 -5.60 18.05
C ASN A 119 13.45 -5.68 16.76
N ILE A 120 12.76 -4.59 16.39
CA ILE A 120 11.92 -4.52 15.18
C ILE A 120 12.66 -3.79 14.07
N ALA A 121 12.82 -4.46 12.95
CA ALA A 121 13.28 -3.85 11.71
C ALA A 121 12.10 -3.13 11.01
N VAL A 122 12.36 -1.95 10.45
CA VAL A 122 11.42 -1.23 9.59
C VAL A 122 12.11 -0.93 8.28
N TRP A 123 11.57 -1.45 7.20
CA TRP A 123 11.96 -1.12 5.83
C TRP A 123 10.90 -0.23 5.21
N ARG A 124 11.32 0.92 4.69
CA ARG A 124 10.48 1.73 3.82
C ARG A 124 10.53 1.17 2.41
N ASN A 125 9.37 0.88 1.83
CA ASN A 125 9.20 0.37 0.47
C ASN A 125 8.24 1.28 -0.31
N HIS A 126 8.73 2.46 -0.67
CA HIS A 126 8.01 3.51 -1.40
C HIS A 126 8.42 3.54 -2.87
N ASP A 127 9.70 3.77 -3.14
CA ASP A 127 10.18 3.92 -4.52
C ASP A 127 10.13 2.58 -5.28
N TYR A 128 10.48 1.48 -4.62
CA TYR A 128 10.46 0.16 -5.24
C TYR A 128 9.06 -0.32 -5.55
N ILE A 129 8.07 -0.15 -4.66
CA ILE A 129 6.70 -0.60 -4.91
C ILE A 129 6.04 0.21 -6.03
N HIS A 130 6.38 1.50 -6.17
CA HIS A 130 5.93 2.34 -7.28
C HIS A 130 6.61 2.01 -8.62
N ARG A 131 7.82 1.46 -8.58
CA ARG A 131 8.54 1.02 -9.78
C ARG A 131 8.30 -0.44 -10.13
N HIS A 132 7.65 -1.18 -9.26
CA HIS A 132 7.19 -2.54 -9.58
C HIS A 132 6.22 -2.53 -10.76
N ILE A 133 6.17 -3.58 -11.57
CA ILE A 133 5.26 -3.66 -12.71
C ILE A 133 4.26 -4.79 -12.47
N PRO A 134 2.98 -4.45 -12.32
CA PRO A 134 2.41 -3.09 -12.22
C PRO A 134 2.81 -2.38 -10.93
N ASP A 135 2.74 -1.03 -10.91
CA ASP A 135 2.86 -0.23 -9.69
C ASP A 135 1.96 -0.82 -8.58
N GLY A 136 2.59 -1.27 -7.49
CA GLY A 136 1.90 -2.06 -6.47
C GLY A 136 0.86 -1.25 -5.69
N VAL A 137 1.09 0.05 -5.50
CA VAL A 137 0.13 0.95 -4.83
C VAL A 137 -1.07 1.19 -5.71
N THR A 138 -0.86 1.68 -6.93
CA THR A 138 -1.93 1.91 -7.91
C THR A 138 -2.73 0.63 -8.15
N LYS A 139 -2.05 -0.51 -8.34
CA LYS A 139 -2.71 -1.81 -8.53
C LYS A 139 -3.57 -2.20 -7.32
N GLY A 140 -3.04 -2.07 -6.12
CA GLY A 140 -3.77 -2.39 -4.89
C GLY A 140 -5.05 -1.56 -4.75
N VAL A 141 -4.96 -0.25 -4.98
CA VAL A 141 -6.10 0.66 -4.88
C VAL A 141 -7.14 0.39 -5.97
N LEU A 142 -6.71 0.20 -7.23
CA LEU A 142 -7.64 -0.10 -8.33
C LEU A 142 -8.37 -1.43 -8.13
N VAL A 143 -7.70 -2.44 -7.55
CA VAL A 143 -8.35 -3.71 -7.18
C VAL A 143 -9.41 -3.48 -6.10
N GLN A 144 -9.08 -2.73 -5.05
CA GLN A 144 -10.04 -2.44 -3.97
C GLN A 144 -11.22 -1.59 -4.44
N LEU A 145 -10.98 -0.65 -5.37
CA LEU A 145 -12.03 0.13 -6.04
C LEU A 145 -12.84 -0.69 -7.07
N GLU A 146 -12.41 -1.89 -7.44
CA GLU A 146 -12.97 -2.67 -8.56
C GLU A 146 -12.90 -1.89 -9.90
N TRP A 147 -11.87 -1.09 -10.09
CA TRP A 147 -11.67 -0.25 -11.28
C TRP A 147 -10.53 -0.71 -12.18
N GLN A 148 -9.83 -1.80 -11.86
CA GLN A 148 -8.69 -2.30 -12.62
C GLN A 148 -8.99 -2.56 -14.10
N GLN A 149 -10.22 -2.97 -14.43
CA GLN A 149 -10.65 -3.22 -15.80
C GLN A 149 -10.89 -1.96 -16.64
N TYR A 150 -10.94 -0.79 -15.97
CA TYR A 150 -11.16 0.51 -16.61
C TYR A 150 -9.87 1.30 -16.80
N ALA A 151 -8.75 0.80 -16.26
CA ALA A 151 -7.45 1.45 -16.37
C ALA A 151 -6.87 1.32 -17.79
N ASP A 152 -6.25 2.40 -18.26
CA ASP A 152 -5.46 2.36 -19.48
C ASP A 152 -4.26 1.41 -19.31
N HIS A 153 -3.98 0.61 -20.34
CA HIS A 153 -2.91 -0.39 -20.26
C HIS A 153 -1.50 0.22 -20.19
N ALA A 154 -1.31 1.38 -20.83
CA ALA A 154 -0.01 2.06 -20.86
C ALA A 154 0.16 3.05 -19.70
N ILE A 155 -0.95 3.64 -19.24
CA ILE A 155 -0.97 4.67 -18.18
C ILE A 155 -2.08 4.31 -17.17
N PRO A 156 -1.82 3.38 -16.22
CA PRO A 156 -2.85 2.86 -15.32
C PRO A 156 -3.56 3.91 -14.45
N ASN A 157 -2.99 5.11 -14.33
CA ASN A 157 -3.59 6.24 -13.62
C ASN A 157 -4.70 6.96 -14.42
N ILE A 158 -4.90 6.61 -15.69
CA ILE A 158 -5.99 7.12 -16.52
C ILE A 158 -7.05 6.02 -16.63
N LEU A 159 -8.29 6.36 -16.23
CA LEU A 159 -9.39 5.38 -16.25
C LEU A 159 -10.51 5.87 -17.16
N THR A 160 -11.14 4.92 -17.83
CA THR A 160 -12.37 5.17 -18.58
C THR A 160 -13.51 4.40 -17.93
N LEU A 161 -14.17 5.02 -16.96
CA LEU A 161 -15.31 4.44 -16.27
C LEU A 161 -16.59 4.48 -17.14
N PRO A 162 -17.58 3.60 -16.89
CA PRO A 162 -18.94 3.84 -17.35
C PRO A 162 -19.40 5.22 -16.89
N SER A 163 -20.00 6.01 -17.80
CA SER A 163 -20.39 7.38 -17.47
C SER A 163 -21.39 7.42 -16.31
N ALA A 164 -21.01 8.06 -15.22
CA ALA A 164 -21.80 8.18 -13.98
C ALA A 164 -21.82 9.64 -13.49
N ALA A 165 -22.74 9.99 -12.60
CA ALA A 165 -22.70 11.30 -11.94
C ALA A 165 -21.50 11.36 -10.96
N LEU A 166 -20.92 12.54 -10.76
CA LEU A 166 -19.81 12.73 -9.81
C LEU A 166 -20.14 12.17 -8.43
N LYS A 167 -21.35 12.41 -7.93
CA LYS A 167 -21.82 11.89 -6.64
C LYS A 167 -21.76 10.36 -6.56
N ASP A 168 -22.04 9.66 -7.66
CA ASP A 168 -22.05 8.20 -7.71
C ASP A 168 -20.61 7.66 -7.72
N VAL A 169 -19.72 8.30 -8.48
CA VAL A 169 -18.27 8.01 -8.49
C VAL A 169 -17.68 8.18 -7.09
N VAL A 170 -18.02 9.29 -6.42
CA VAL A 170 -17.60 9.58 -5.03
C VAL A 170 -18.16 8.56 -4.06
N SER A 171 -19.45 8.22 -4.17
CA SER A 171 -20.10 7.25 -3.29
C SER A 171 -19.47 5.86 -3.40
N HIS A 172 -19.16 5.43 -4.64
CA HIS A 172 -18.45 4.19 -4.89
C HIS A 172 -17.06 4.19 -4.24
N ALA A 173 -16.25 5.23 -4.49
CA ALA A 173 -14.92 5.34 -3.91
C ALA A 173 -14.96 5.32 -2.37
N LYS A 174 -15.89 6.07 -1.76
CA LYS A 174 -16.10 6.07 -0.32
C LYS A 174 -16.43 4.69 0.23
N ALA A 175 -17.35 3.98 -0.40
CA ALA A 175 -17.76 2.64 0.03
C ALA A 175 -16.61 1.63 -0.05
N LYS A 176 -15.87 1.65 -1.16
CA LYS A 176 -14.77 0.69 -1.40
C LYS A 176 -13.52 0.97 -0.57
N LEU A 177 -13.22 2.24 -0.30
CA LEU A 177 -12.05 2.64 0.50
C LEU A 177 -12.38 2.87 1.98
N HIS A 178 -13.64 2.64 2.38
CA HIS A 178 -14.12 2.84 3.76
C HIS A 178 -13.89 4.27 4.27
N ILE A 179 -14.15 5.28 3.42
CA ILE A 179 -14.00 6.70 3.76
C ILE A 179 -15.38 7.29 4.08
N GLU A 180 -15.47 8.00 5.20
CA GLU A 180 -16.72 8.62 5.60
C GLU A 180 -17.02 9.91 4.84
N LYS A 181 -15.98 10.74 4.64
CA LYS A 181 -16.10 12.07 4.01
C LYS A 181 -14.95 12.31 3.04
N VAL A 182 -15.23 13.07 1.98
CA VAL A 182 -14.23 13.57 1.04
C VAL A 182 -14.40 15.07 0.85
N ARG A 183 -13.34 15.76 0.44
CA ARG A 183 -13.42 17.14 -0.08
C ARG A 183 -13.51 17.06 -1.60
N TYR A 184 -14.28 17.97 -2.22
CA TYR A 184 -14.42 17.97 -3.67
C TYR A 184 -14.72 19.36 -4.22
N ILE A 185 -14.46 19.52 -5.51
CA ILE A 185 -14.87 20.64 -6.37
C ILE A 185 -15.61 20.05 -7.56
N GLY A 186 -16.78 20.56 -7.89
CA GLY A 186 -17.59 20.11 -9.02
C GLY A 186 -19.08 20.11 -8.71
N GLU A 187 -19.89 19.82 -9.73
CA GLU A 187 -21.33 19.65 -9.55
C GLU A 187 -21.67 18.18 -9.30
N PRO A 188 -22.45 17.83 -8.26
CA PRO A 188 -22.78 16.44 -7.94
C PRO A 188 -23.36 15.65 -9.12
N GLU A 189 -24.13 16.30 -9.97
CA GLU A 189 -24.81 15.68 -11.13
C GLU A 189 -23.97 15.71 -12.41
N GLN A 190 -22.78 16.36 -12.42
CA GLN A 190 -21.95 16.35 -13.63
C GLN A 190 -21.53 14.94 -14.01
N ARG A 191 -21.57 14.64 -15.31
CA ARG A 191 -21.17 13.33 -15.82
C ARG A 191 -19.65 13.19 -15.85
N CYS A 192 -19.16 12.08 -15.36
CA CYS A 192 -17.76 11.72 -15.33
C CYS A 192 -17.58 10.33 -15.94
N SER A 193 -16.61 10.22 -16.82
CA SER A 193 -16.18 8.97 -17.45
C SER A 193 -14.65 8.89 -17.49
N HIS A 194 -14.01 9.99 -17.89
CA HIS A 194 -12.56 10.08 -18.00
C HIS A 194 -11.96 10.55 -16.68
N VAL A 195 -11.31 9.64 -15.97
CA VAL A 195 -10.76 9.87 -14.63
C VAL A 195 -9.25 9.91 -14.66
N LEU A 196 -8.66 10.92 -14.04
CA LEU A 196 -7.25 10.95 -13.70
C LEU A 196 -7.12 10.57 -12.22
N PHE A 197 -6.52 9.43 -11.93
CA PHE A 197 -6.31 8.91 -10.57
C PHE A 197 -4.88 9.17 -10.12
N MET A 198 -4.69 10.01 -9.09
CA MET A 198 -3.38 10.37 -8.55
C MET A 198 -3.37 10.14 -7.02
N PRO A 199 -3.16 8.90 -6.55
CA PRO A 199 -3.12 8.62 -5.11
C PRO A 199 -1.95 9.31 -4.43
N GLY A 200 -1.94 9.34 -3.10
CA GLY A 200 -0.88 9.89 -2.28
C GLY A 200 -0.72 11.40 -2.39
N ALA A 201 0.51 11.86 -2.23
CA ALA A 201 0.90 13.28 -2.17
C ALA A 201 1.75 13.69 -3.40
N ALA A 202 1.19 13.59 -4.61
CA ALA A 202 1.91 13.86 -5.86
C ALA A 202 2.43 15.31 -6.00
N GLY A 203 1.86 16.27 -5.25
CA GLY A 203 2.20 17.68 -5.30
C GLY A 203 1.49 18.46 -6.41
N GLY A 204 1.22 19.75 -6.15
CA GLY A 204 0.37 20.58 -7.01
C GLY A 204 0.90 20.76 -8.42
N LEU A 205 2.20 20.98 -8.60
CA LEU A 205 2.80 21.12 -9.93
C LEU A 205 2.51 19.90 -10.83
N ARG A 206 2.74 18.69 -10.30
CA ARG A 206 2.49 17.46 -11.07
C ARG A 206 1.01 17.26 -11.37
N GLN A 207 0.15 17.55 -10.39
CA GLN A 207 -1.31 17.44 -10.54
C GLN A 207 -1.82 18.42 -11.62
N ILE A 208 -1.41 19.68 -11.59
CA ILE A 208 -1.80 20.70 -12.58
C ILE A 208 -1.32 20.32 -13.98
N GLN A 209 -0.06 19.89 -14.12
CA GLN A 209 0.48 19.44 -15.40
C GLN A 209 -0.28 18.21 -15.94
N ALA A 210 -0.63 17.27 -15.08
CA ALA A 210 -1.39 16.09 -15.46
C ALA A 210 -2.82 16.45 -15.90
N ILE A 211 -3.51 17.33 -15.16
CA ILE A 211 -4.82 17.85 -15.55
C ILE A 211 -4.76 18.53 -16.92
N ALA A 212 -3.79 19.41 -17.14
CA ALA A 212 -3.64 20.15 -18.40
C ALA A 212 -3.39 19.21 -19.59
N LYS A 213 -2.62 18.13 -19.38
CA LYS A 213 -2.30 17.13 -20.41
C LYS A 213 -3.46 16.17 -20.68
N VAL A 214 -4.06 15.62 -19.63
CA VAL A 214 -5.08 14.55 -19.72
C VAL A 214 -6.47 15.11 -20.00
N LYS A 215 -6.78 16.29 -19.48
CA LYS A 215 -8.11 16.92 -19.55
C LYS A 215 -9.23 16.01 -19.08
N PRO A 216 -9.15 15.47 -17.83
CA PRO A 216 -10.13 14.54 -17.32
C PRO A 216 -11.45 15.23 -16.98
N ASP A 217 -12.54 14.45 -16.88
CA ASP A 217 -13.81 14.90 -16.29
C ASP A 217 -13.66 15.10 -14.78
N VAL A 218 -12.86 14.25 -14.14
CA VAL A 218 -12.56 14.30 -12.70
C VAL A 218 -11.13 13.84 -12.41
N MET A 219 -10.42 14.62 -11.59
CA MET A 219 -9.21 14.15 -10.92
C MET A 219 -9.56 13.64 -9.53
N ILE A 220 -9.15 12.40 -9.22
CA ILE A 220 -9.28 11.79 -7.88
C ILE A 220 -7.88 11.62 -7.33
N CYS A 221 -7.59 12.19 -6.16
CA CYS A 221 -6.25 12.19 -5.58
C CYS A 221 -6.26 11.93 -4.06
N GLY A 222 -5.08 11.69 -3.50
CA GLY A 222 -4.93 11.55 -2.06
C GLY A 222 -4.87 12.91 -1.37
N GLU A 223 -3.83 13.67 -1.59
CA GLU A 223 -3.62 15.01 -1.03
C GLU A 223 -3.57 16.08 -2.11
N ILE A 224 -3.82 17.31 -1.70
CA ILE A 224 -3.61 18.51 -2.50
C ILE A 224 -2.96 19.59 -1.66
N GLN A 225 -2.28 20.51 -2.33
CA GLN A 225 -2.01 21.83 -1.81
C GLN A 225 -3.14 22.76 -2.25
N GLU A 226 -3.92 23.28 -1.29
CA GLU A 226 -5.15 24.02 -1.59
C GLU A 226 -4.91 25.25 -2.45
N TRP A 227 -3.84 26.00 -2.17
CA TRP A 227 -3.46 27.19 -2.96
C TRP A 227 -2.90 26.88 -4.36
N GLU A 228 -2.67 25.61 -4.70
CA GLU A 228 -2.21 25.18 -6.02
C GLU A 228 -3.35 24.48 -6.77
N THR A 229 -3.53 23.20 -6.53
CA THR A 229 -4.44 22.33 -7.29
C THR A 229 -5.90 22.75 -7.14
N ALA A 230 -6.36 23.07 -5.92
CA ALA A 230 -7.76 23.44 -5.73
C ALA A 230 -8.07 24.80 -6.42
N GLU A 231 -7.19 25.80 -6.28
CA GLU A 231 -7.37 27.08 -6.93
C GLU A 231 -7.30 26.95 -8.47
N TYR A 232 -6.37 26.14 -8.99
CA TYR A 232 -6.30 25.86 -10.42
C TYR A 232 -7.60 25.26 -10.96
N VAL A 233 -8.16 24.26 -10.28
CA VAL A 233 -9.42 23.62 -10.68
C VAL A 233 -10.59 24.59 -10.56
N ARG A 234 -10.61 25.42 -9.52
CA ARG A 234 -11.63 26.48 -9.35
C ARG A 234 -11.61 27.47 -10.51
N ASP A 235 -10.44 27.93 -10.91
CA ASP A 235 -10.28 28.86 -12.04
C ASP A 235 -10.60 28.19 -13.39
N ALA A 236 -10.20 26.93 -13.58
CA ALA A 236 -10.58 26.18 -14.76
C ALA A 236 -12.10 26.08 -14.91
N ARG A 237 -12.81 25.82 -13.82
CA ARG A 237 -14.30 25.83 -13.81
C ARG A 237 -14.88 27.21 -14.06
N ALA A 238 -14.33 28.25 -13.46
CA ALA A 238 -14.75 29.64 -13.70
C ALA A 238 -14.57 30.04 -15.18
N LYS A 239 -13.54 29.53 -15.83
CA LYS A 239 -13.29 29.69 -17.28
C LYS A 239 -14.30 28.91 -18.15
N GLY A 240 -15.02 27.96 -17.60
CA GLY A 240 -16.04 27.16 -18.30
C GLY A 240 -15.69 25.67 -18.49
N ASP A 241 -14.54 25.20 -18.00
CA ASP A 241 -14.19 23.78 -18.04
C ASP A 241 -15.10 23.00 -17.07
N LYS A 242 -15.39 21.73 -17.40
CA LYS A 242 -16.25 20.87 -16.57
C LYS A 242 -15.47 19.90 -15.68
N ILE A 243 -14.22 20.21 -15.36
CA ILE A 243 -13.39 19.37 -14.49
C ILE A 243 -13.92 19.35 -13.06
N ALA A 244 -13.87 18.17 -12.43
CA ALA A 244 -14.06 18.01 -10.99
C ALA A 244 -12.75 17.60 -10.31
N LEU A 245 -12.68 17.81 -9.00
CA LEU A 245 -11.62 17.35 -8.12
C LEU A 245 -12.22 16.60 -6.94
N VAL A 246 -11.67 15.43 -6.61
CA VAL A 246 -12.04 14.65 -5.41
C VAL A 246 -10.79 14.33 -4.63
N VAL A 247 -10.77 14.67 -3.33
CA VAL A 247 -9.64 14.45 -2.42
C VAL A 247 -10.03 13.38 -1.40
N LEU A 248 -9.41 12.20 -1.51
CA LEU A 248 -9.73 11.02 -0.72
C LEU A 248 -9.05 11.02 0.66
N GLY A 249 -7.92 11.71 0.78
CA GLY A 249 -6.94 11.58 1.86
C GLY A 249 -5.80 10.64 1.47
N HIS A 250 -4.60 10.93 1.97
CA HIS A 250 -3.36 10.19 1.63
C HIS A 250 -3.51 8.70 1.94
N ILE A 251 -3.77 8.38 3.21
CA ILE A 251 -3.84 7.00 3.68
C ILE A 251 -4.88 6.20 2.89
N ALA A 252 -6.09 6.74 2.75
CA ALA A 252 -7.16 6.02 2.06
C ALA A 252 -6.84 5.73 0.59
N SER A 253 -6.07 6.60 -0.06
CA SER A 253 -5.72 6.49 -1.48
C SER A 253 -4.53 5.56 -1.76
N GLU A 254 -3.76 5.12 -0.74
CA GLU A 254 -2.57 4.27 -0.92
C GLU A 254 -2.50 3.05 0.00
N GLU A 255 -3.23 3.05 1.13
CA GLU A 255 -3.26 1.92 2.07
C GLU A 255 -3.50 0.55 1.40
N PRO A 256 -4.32 0.43 0.33
CA PRO A 256 -4.46 -0.84 -0.38
C PRO A 256 -3.17 -1.39 -1.03
N GLY A 257 -2.13 -0.56 -1.19
CA GLY A 257 -0.80 -1.00 -1.58
C GLY A 257 -0.16 -1.94 -0.56
N SER A 258 -0.51 -1.79 0.73
CA SER A 258 -0.05 -2.70 1.78
C SER A 258 -0.65 -4.12 1.64
N GLU A 259 -1.85 -4.25 1.08
CA GLU A 259 -2.46 -5.54 0.71
C GLU A 259 -1.76 -6.16 -0.51
N TYR A 260 -1.40 -5.34 -1.50
CA TYR A 260 -0.57 -5.81 -2.61
C TYR A 260 0.74 -6.42 -2.11
N MET A 261 1.44 -5.72 -1.21
CA MET A 261 2.69 -6.21 -0.62
C MET A 261 2.48 -7.50 0.19
N LEU A 262 1.39 -7.59 0.96
CA LEU A 262 1.04 -8.82 1.69
C LEU A 262 0.85 -10.01 0.75
N ASN A 263 0.12 -9.81 -0.35
CA ASN A 263 -0.15 -10.88 -1.32
C ASN A 263 1.13 -11.33 -2.02
N TRP A 264 2.01 -10.40 -2.35
CA TRP A 264 3.34 -10.70 -2.87
C TRP A 264 4.16 -11.55 -1.89
N LEU A 265 4.20 -11.19 -0.59
CA LEU A 265 4.89 -11.97 0.44
C LEU A 265 4.33 -13.39 0.56
N LYS A 266 3.02 -13.55 0.56
CA LYS A 266 2.37 -14.86 0.63
C LYS A 266 2.71 -15.76 -0.56
N GLU A 267 2.90 -15.16 -1.73
CA GLU A 267 3.30 -15.88 -2.95
C GLU A 267 4.77 -16.28 -2.91
N LYS A 268 5.68 -15.35 -2.55
CA LYS A 268 7.13 -15.54 -2.67
C LYS A 268 7.75 -16.27 -1.48
N ILE A 269 7.24 -16.03 -0.28
CA ILE A 269 7.78 -16.63 0.96
C ILE A 269 6.66 -17.19 1.83
N PRO A 270 5.88 -18.17 1.35
CA PRO A 270 4.68 -18.68 2.03
C PRO A 270 4.97 -19.29 3.42
N GLY A 271 6.22 -19.62 3.72
CA GLY A 271 6.66 -20.12 5.02
C GLY A 271 6.78 -19.05 6.11
N VAL A 272 6.77 -17.76 5.76
CA VAL A 272 6.86 -16.66 6.70
C VAL A 272 5.48 -16.08 6.97
N LYS A 273 5.11 -15.97 8.26
CA LYS A 273 3.84 -15.35 8.64
C LYS A 273 3.86 -13.87 8.29
N ALA A 274 3.00 -13.44 7.40
CA ALA A 274 2.81 -12.05 7.04
C ALA A 274 1.38 -11.59 7.35
N THR A 275 1.21 -10.37 7.86
CA THR A 275 -0.07 -9.80 8.26
C THR A 275 -0.12 -8.33 7.87
N ARG A 276 -1.21 -7.91 7.19
CA ARG A 276 -1.48 -6.49 6.99
C ARG A 276 -2.04 -5.89 8.28
N VAL A 277 -1.51 -4.74 8.68
CA VAL A 277 -2.01 -3.95 9.79
C VAL A 277 -2.37 -2.57 9.29
N TYR A 278 -3.65 -2.23 9.34
CA TYR A 278 -4.13 -0.91 8.96
C TYR A 278 -3.61 0.15 9.94
N CYS A 279 -2.97 1.20 9.43
CA CYS A 279 -2.36 2.22 10.28
C CYS A 279 -3.37 3.23 10.88
N GLY A 280 -4.61 3.25 10.38
CA GLY A 280 -5.64 4.23 10.77
C GLY A 280 -5.44 5.57 10.07
N ASN A 281 -6.50 6.37 10.02
CA ASN A 281 -6.41 7.76 9.58
C ASN A 281 -5.84 8.63 10.70
N SER A 282 -4.93 9.55 10.35
CA SER A 282 -4.34 10.51 11.29
C SER A 282 -5.29 11.64 11.66
N LEU A 283 -6.25 11.94 10.78
CA LEU A 283 -7.25 13.01 10.96
C LEU A 283 -8.64 12.41 11.09
N SER A 284 -9.47 13.05 11.90
CA SER A 284 -10.90 12.73 12.07
C SER A 284 -11.75 13.92 11.64
N PHE A 285 -13.00 13.67 11.32
CA PHE A 285 -13.98 14.70 11.01
C PHE A 285 -14.90 14.91 12.22
N MET A 286 -15.26 16.16 12.52
CA MET A 286 -16.31 16.53 13.48
C MET A 286 -17.62 16.74 12.75
#